data_9c9f9f04313fc6c78f11154e3120b87b
#
_entry.id   9c9f9f04313fc6c78f11154e3120b87b
#
_cell.length_a   1.000
_cell.length_b   1.000
_cell.length_c   1.000
_cell.angle_alpha   90.00
_cell.angle_beta   90.00
_cell.angle_gamma   90.00
#
_symmetry.space_group_name_H-M   'P 1'
#
loop_
_entity.id
_entity.type
_entity.pdbx_description
1 polymer ?
#
loop_
_entity_poly.entity_id
_entity_poly.type
_entity_poly.pdbx_seq_one_letter_code
_entity_poly.pdbx_strand_id
1 'polypeptide(L)'
;MKLIRTEDAAGQVLCHDITQIIPGVKKGPVFQKGHIIAPEDVPVLLSVGKEHVYIWEKDDTRFHENEAARILCEMSRNDYMDASEPSEGKIELTAQVDGLFTLDRQRLYAVNSLGEMMIATRHAGPVKKGDKLAGMRVIPLVIEKEKMAEARKTAGNPPLLTLTPYRALKVGLVTTGSEVYYGRIQDQFTPVIKAKLAEYGAEVTHHVLLPDDHAAVTEKIKEFLADGVDMVLCTGGMSVDPDDKTPLAIKNAGVNVVTYGAPVLPGAMFLLSYTDDGRPVCGLPGCVMYAKRTIFDLVLPYLAAGVPVTREQIAAYGEGGLCLNCKVCTWPNCGFGKGV
;
A
#
# COMPACT_ATOMS: atom_id res chain seq x y z
N MET A 1 -32.89 4.06 -20.77
CA MET A 1 -33.19 2.89 -19.91
C MET A 1 -34.61 3.03 -19.36
N LYS A 2 -35.42 2.02 -19.48
CA LYS A 2 -36.85 2.05 -19.08
C LYS A 2 -37.17 0.92 -18.12
N LEU A 3 -37.86 1.23 -17.02
CA LEU A 3 -38.42 0.22 -16.13
C LEU A 3 -39.72 -0.30 -16.69
N ILE A 4 -39.85 -1.61 -16.81
CA ILE A 4 -41.11 -2.27 -17.25
C ILE A 4 -41.44 -3.45 -16.34
N ARG A 5 -42.70 -3.90 -16.36
CA ARG A 5 -43.07 -5.15 -15.69
C ARG A 5 -42.43 -6.33 -16.39
N THR A 6 -42.01 -7.30 -15.61
CA THR A 6 -41.34 -8.50 -16.15
C THR A 6 -42.23 -9.27 -17.12
N GLU A 7 -43.53 -9.28 -16.88
CA GLU A 7 -44.53 -9.92 -17.78
C GLU A 7 -44.58 -9.29 -19.18
N ASP A 8 -44.24 -7.99 -19.30
CA ASP A 8 -44.23 -7.23 -20.57
C ASP A 8 -42.82 -7.18 -21.20
N ALA A 9 -41.83 -7.90 -20.62
CA ALA A 9 -40.42 -7.76 -20.99
C ALA A 9 -39.98 -8.71 -22.12
N ALA A 10 -40.83 -9.64 -22.56
CA ALA A 10 -40.48 -10.55 -23.65
C ALA A 10 -40.05 -9.79 -24.92
N GLY A 11 -38.92 -10.18 -25.52
CA GLY A 11 -38.32 -9.54 -26.69
C GLY A 11 -37.47 -8.31 -26.37
N GLN A 12 -37.41 -7.85 -25.13
CA GLN A 12 -36.59 -6.73 -24.71
C GLN A 12 -35.20 -7.18 -24.26
N VAL A 13 -34.22 -6.24 -24.24
CA VAL A 13 -32.83 -6.50 -23.86
C VAL A 13 -32.62 -6.08 -22.43
N LEU A 14 -32.11 -6.98 -21.57
CA LEU A 14 -31.74 -6.69 -20.19
C LEU A 14 -30.59 -5.69 -20.10
N CYS A 15 -30.73 -4.67 -19.24
CA CYS A 15 -29.71 -3.67 -19.00
C CYS A 15 -28.65 -4.09 -17.99
N HIS A 16 -28.89 -5.12 -17.16
CA HIS A 16 -28.02 -5.54 -16.06
C HIS A 16 -28.11 -7.05 -15.86
N ASP A 17 -27.12 -7.57 -15.12
CA ASP A 17 -27.12 -8.97 -14.73
C ASP A 17 -28.22 -9.25 -13.71
N ILE A 18 -28.92 -10.36 -13.88
CA ILE A 18 -29.90 -10.88 -12.93
C ILE A 18 -29.22 -11.97 -12.10
N THR A 19 -28.87 -11.66 -10.88
CA THR A 19 -28.17 -12.58 -9.97
C THR A 19 -29.16 -13.36 -9.11
N GLN A 20 -28.93 -14.67 -8.97
CA GLN A 20 -29.60 -15.52 -8.00
C GLN A 20 -28.63 -15.89 -6.86
N ILE A 21 -29.11 -15.75 -5.63
CA ILE A 21 -28.37 -16.17 -4.43
C ILE A 21 -29.21 -17.21 -3.71
N ILE A 22 -28.68 -18.44 -3.65
CA ILE A 22 -29.23 -19.52 -2.82
C ILE A 22 -28.14 -19.85 -1.79
N PRO A 23 -28.32 -19.51 -0.50
CA PRO A 23 -27.30 -19.71 0.52
C PRO A 23 -26.78 -21.16 0.55
N GLY A 24 -25.47 -21.33 0.48
CA GLY A 24 -24.81 -22.64 0.47
C GLY A 24 -24.90 -23.44 -0.82
N VAL A 25 -25.63 -22.98 -1.84
CA VAL A 25 -25.87 -23.70 -3.10
C VAL A 25 -25.34 -22.94 -4.33
N LYS A 26 -25.78 -21.71 -4.53
CA LYS A 26 -25.46 -20.94 -5.75
C LYS A 26 -25.42 -19.43 -5.48
N LYS A 27 -24.39 -18.77 -6.04
CA LYS A 27 -24.35 -17.32 -6.22
C LYS A 27 -23.81 -17.04 -7.63
N GLY A 28 -24.63 -16.44 -8.48
CA GLY A 28 -24.20 -16.08 -9.83
C GLY A 28 -25.34 -15.56 -10.70
N PRO A 29 -25.02 -15.01 -11.88
CA PRO A 29 -26.03 -14.52 -12.81
C PRO A 29 -26.86 -15.68 -13.35
N VAL A 30 -28.18 -15.48 -13.35
CA VAL A 30 -29.15 -16.32 -14.08
C VAL A 30 -29.25 -15.84 -15.51
N PHE A 31 -29.33 -14.52 -15.69
CA PHE A 31 -29.27 -13.85 -16.99
C PHE A 31 -28.18 -12.75 -16.92
N GLN A 32 -27.45 -12.60 -18.01
CA GLN A 32 -26.45 -11.55 -18.14
C GLN A 32 -27.02 -10.32 -18.85
N LYS A 33 -26.43 -9.17 -18.61
CA LYS A 33 -26.66 -7.96 -19.38
C LYS A 33 -26.56 -8.26 -20.88
N GLY A 34 -27.50 -7.70 -21.65
CA GLY A 34 -27.59 -7.94 -23.10
C GLY A 34 -28.40 -9.17 -23.48
N HIS A 35 -28.87 -9.96 -22.50
CA HIS A 35 -29.77 -11.08 -22.77
C HIS A 35 -31.10 -10.55 -23.33
N ILE A 36 -31.55 -11.14 -24.44
CA ILE A 36 -32.87 -10.88 -24.98
C ILE A 36 -33.85 -11.79 -24.24
N ILE A 37 -34.78 -11.20 -23.52
CA ILE A 37 -35.73 -11.93 -22.67
C ILE A 37 -36.65 -12.72 -23.56
N ALA A 38 -36.61 -14.05 -23.50
CA ALA A 38 -37.58 -14.94 -24.15
C ALA A 38 -38.85 -15.08 -23.29
N PRO A 39 -39.99 -15.44 -23.85
CA PRO A 39 -41.23 -15.68 -23.07
C PRO A 39 -41.02 -16.69 -21.93
N GLU A 40 -40.19 -17.72 -22.12
CA GLU A 40 -39.84 -18.74 -21.14
C GLU A 40 -38.97 -18.21 -19.99
N ASP A 41 -38.30 -17.07 -20.16
CA ASP A 41 -37.46 -16.45 -19.11
C ASP A 41 -38.30 -15.67 -18.08
N VAL A 42 -39.51 -15.23 -18.47
CA VAL A 42 -40.40 -14.45 -17.59
C VAL A 42 -40.72 -15.19 -16.29
N PRO A 43 -41.13 -16.45 -16.28
CA PRO A 43 -41.32 -17.20 -15.04
C PRO A 43 -40.08 -17.33 -14.22
N VAL A 44 -38.90 -17.47 -14.84
CA VAL A 44 -37.62 -17.55 -14.15
C VAL A 44 -37.27 -16.23 -13.45
N LEU A 45 -37.44 -15.09 -14.15
CA LEU A 45 -37.25 -13.74 -13.60
C LEU A 45 -38.16 -13.50 -12.38
N LEU A 46 -39.45 -13.86 -12.51
CA LEU A 46 -40.39 -13.76 -11.39
C LEU A 46 -39.99 -14.65 -10.21
N SER A 47 -39.50 -15.88 -10.47
CA SER A 47 -39.06 -16.82 -9.42
C SER A 47 -37.86 -16.32 -8.60
N VAL A 48 -37.03 -15.46 -9.19
CA VAL A 48 -35.91 -14.80 -8.49
C VAL A 48 -36.28 -13.42 -7.96
N GLY A 49 -37.60 -13.12 -7.85
CA GLY A 49 -38.14 -11.91 -7.22
C GLY A 49 -38.07 -10.66 -8.11
N LYS A 50 -38.01 -10.79 -9.42
CA LYS A 50 -37.94 -9.66 -10.35
C LYS A 50 -39.31 -9.35 -10.95
N GLU A 51 -40.14 -8.62 -10.22
CA GLU A 51 -41.42 -8.12 -10.70
C GLU A 51 -41.29 -7.06 -11.81
N HIS A 52 -40.16 -6.36 -11.81
CA HIS A 52 -39.78 -5.35 -12.79
C HIS A 52 -38.37 -5.56 -13.27
N VAL A 53 -38.07 -5.19 -14.49
CA VAL A 53 -36.74 -5.21 -15.10
C VAL A 53 -36.43 -3.88 -15.79
N TYR A 54 -35.16 -3.53 -15.84
CA TYR A 54 -34.69 -2.44 -16.68
C TYR A 54 -34.33 -2.97 -18.07
N ILE A 55 -34.93 -2.37 -19.10
CA ILE A 55 -34.62 -2.66 -20.50
C ILE A 55 -33.78 -1.54 -21.12
N TRP A 56 -33.02 -1.91 -22.15
CA TRP A 56 -32.10 -0.99 -22.81
C TRP A 56 -32.91 0.06 -23.63
N GLU A 57 -32.64 1.34 -23.33
CA GLU A 57 -32.91 2.48 -24.20
C GLU A 57 -31.63 3.25 -24.37
N LYS A 58 -31.31 3.65 -25.60
CA LYS A 58 -30.10 4.45 -25.89
C LYS A 58 -30.22 5.81 -25.18
N ASP A 59 -29.24 6.10 -24.30
CA ASP A 59 -29.11 7.37 -23.58
C ASP A 59 -27.64 7.83 -23.71
N ASP A 60 -27.44 8.78 -24.61
CA ASP A 60 -26.10 9.30 -24.90
C ASP A 60 -25.57 10.26 -23.83
N THR A 61 -26.35 10.60 -22.79
CA THR A 61 -25.94 11.50 -21.68
C THR A 61 -25.41 10.75 -20.47
N ARG A 62 -25.54 9.43 -20.45
CA ARG A 62 -25.16 8.58 -19.30
C ARG A 62 -24.21 7.45 -19.69
N PHE A 63 -23.40 7.04 -18.72
CA PHE A 63 -22.64 5.79 -18.77
C PHE A 63 -23.40 4.68 -18.04
N HIS A 64 -23.31 3.48 -18.57
CA HIS A 64 -23.70 2.28 -17.82
C HIS A 64 -22.69 1.99 -16.71
N GLU A 65 -23.11 1.32 -15.62
CA GLU A 65 -22.27 1.02 -14.46
C GLU A 65 -20.91 0.38 -14.82
N ASN A 66 -20.88 -0.54 -15.82
CA ASN A 66 -19.64 -1.18 -16.26
C ASN A 66 -18.68 -0.20 -16.97
N GLU A 67 -19.21 0.75 -17.74
CA GLU A 67 -18.41 1.79 -18.40
C GLU A 67 -17.87 2.77 -17.35
N ALA A 68 -18.70 3.17 -16.42
CA ALA A 68 -18.32 4.05 -15.31
C ALA A 68 -17.27 3.36 -14.41
N ALA A 69 -17.40 2.07 -14.12
CA ALA A 69 -16.40 1.32 -13.36
C ALA A 69 -15.04 1.29 -14.07
N ARG A 70 -15.00 1.17 -15.40
CA ARG A 70 -13.75 1.28 -16.17
C ARG A 70 -13.12 2.67 -16.04
N ILE A 71 -13.93 3.74 -16.08
CA ILE A 71 -13.43 5.10 -15.86
C ILE A 71 -12.82 5.26 -14.46
N LEU A 72 -13.49 4.75 -13.42
CA LEU A 72 -12.95 4.74 -12.06
C LEU A 72 -11.63 3.96 -11.98
N CYS A 73 -11.55 2.82 -12.67
CA CYS A 73 -10.35 2.00 -12.72
C CYS A 73 -9.18 2.72 -13.40
N GLU A 74 -9.41 3.34 -14.55
CA GLU A 74 -8.40 4.06 -15.33
C GLU A 74 -7.76 5.21 -14.54
N MET A 75 -8.56 6.01 -13.81
CA MET A 75 -8.04 7.12 -13.02
C MET A 75 -7.40 6.68 -11.70
N SER A 76 -7.59 5.41 -11.31
CA SER A 76 -7.15 4.90 -10.02
C SER A 76 -5.80 4.21 -10.08
N ARG A 77 -5.47 3.42 -11.13
CA ARG A 77 -4.37 2.47 -11.11
C ARG A 77 -3.16 2.89 -11.95
N ASN A 78 -1.98 2.40 -11.58
CA ASN A 78 -0.80 2.37 -12.43
C ASN A 78 -0.57 0.97 -13.06
N ASP A 79 0.54 0.80 -13.80
CA ASP A 79 0.81 -0.38 -14.65
C ASP A 79 1.03 -1.69 -13.89
N TYR A 80 1.32 -1.66 -12.60
CA TYR A 80 1.60 -2.85 -11.78
C TYR A 80 0.37 -3.46 -11.10
N MET A 81 -0.83 -3.09 -11.57
CA MET A 81 -2.10 -3.56 -11.02
C MET A 81 -2.95 -4.24 -12.09
N ASP A 82 -3.37 -5.48 -11.84
CA ASP A 82 -4.36 -6.16 -12.65
C ASP A 82 -5.76 -5.72 -12.27
N ALA A 83 -6.58 -5.46 -13.28
CA ALA A 83 -8.00 -5.18 -13.11
C ALA A 83 -8.83 -6.39 -13.51
N SER A 84 -9.83 -6.75 -12.72
CA SER A 84 -10.83 -7.74 -13.14
C SER A 84 -11.69 -7.20 -14.28
N GLU A 85 -12.34 -8.08 -15.04
CA GLU A 85 -13.47 -7.65 -15.86
C GLU A 85 -14.60 -7.09 -14.98
N PRO A 86 -15.34 -6.08 -15.48
CA PRO A 86 -16.49 -5.55 -14.77
C PRO A 86 -17.56 -6.61 -14.57
N SER A 87 -17.99 -6.81 -13.35
CA SER A 87 -19.10 -7.69 -12.99
C SER A 87 -20.04 -6.95 -12.05
N GLU A 88 -21.32 -6.83 -12.41
CA GLU A 88 -22.32 -6.07 -11.65
C GLU A 88 -21.82 -4.63 -11.33
N GLY A 89 -21.20 -3.98 -12.31
CA GLY A 89 -20.65 -2.62 -12.16
C GLY A 89 -19.40 -2.51 -11.28
N LYS A 90 -18.81 -3.62 -10.81
CA LYS A 90 -17.64 -3.64 -9.94
C LYS A 90 -16.38 -4.10 -10.69
N ILE A 91 -15.27 -3.42 -10.43
CA ILE A 91 -13.91 -3.84 -10.80
C ILE A 91 -13.09 -3.99 -9.52
N GLU A 92 -12.27 -5.04 -9.44
CA GLU A 92 -11.29 -5.25 -8.38
C GLU A 92 -9.87 -5.12 -8.94
N LEU A 93 -8.97 -4.49 -8.16
CA LEU A 93 -7.54 -4.40 -8.47
C LEU A 93 -6.74 -5.36 -7.61
N THR A 94 -5.80 -6.06 -8.23
CA THR A 94 -4.85 -6.95 -7.58
C THR A 94 -3.41 -6.58 -7.93
N ALA A 95 -2.46 -6.88 -7.05
CA ALA A 95 -1.05 -6.63 -7.27
C ALA A 95 -0.44 -7.60 -8.28
N GLN A 96 0.24 -7.11 -9.33
CA GLN A 96 1.00 -7.93 -10.27
C GLN A 96 2.36 -8.37 -9.72
N VAL A 97 2.90 -7.61 -8.78
CA VAL A 97 4.24 -7.79 -8.21
C VAL A 97 4.24 -7.55 -6.71
N ASP A 98 5.26 -8.05 -6.04
CA ASP A 98 5.60 -7.63 -4.67
C ASP A 98 6.04 -6.17 -4.70
N GLY A 99 5.54 -5.34 -3.78
CA GLY A 99 5.85 -3.93 -3.81
C GLY A 99 5.23 -3.11 -2.68
N LEU A 100 5.42 -1.81 -2.77
CA LEU A 100 4.81 -0.82 -1.90
C LEU A 100 3.54 -0.28 -2.55
N PHE A 101 2.40 -0.51 -1.93
CA PHE A 101 1.13 0.12 -2.30
C PHE A 101 0.96 1.45 -1.57
N THR A 102 0.73 2.52 -2.32
CA THR A 102 0.45 3.87 -1.80
C THR A 102 -0.81 4.45 -2.44
N LEU A 103 -1.37 5.48 -1.80
CA LEU A 103 -2.56 6.17 -2.29
C LEU A 103 -2.54 7.65 -1.91
N ASP A 104 -3.10 8.48 -2.77
CA ASP A 104 -3.38 9.88 -2.46
C ASP A 104 -4.70 10.00 -1.70
N ARG A 105 -4.60 10.11 -0.37
CA ARG A 105 -5.77 10.12 0.52
C ARG A 105 -6.70 11.31 0.27
N GLN A 106 -6.13 12.49 0.00
CA GLN A 106 -6.93 13.70 -0.19
C GLN A 106 -7.76 13.62 -1.46
N ARG A 107 -7.13 13.23 -2.58
CA ARG A 107 -7.84 13.07 -3.85
C ARG A 107 -8.82 11.90 -3.83
N LEU A 108 -8.45 10.76 -3.21
CA LEU A 108 -9.36 9.63 -3.01
C LEU A 108 -10.60 10.03 -2.20
N TYR A 109 -10.41 10.77 -1.10
CA TYR A 109 -11.51 11.31 -0.31
C TYR A 109 -12.38 12.26 -1.14
N ALA A 110 -11.78 13.17 -1.89
CA ALA A 110 -12.51 14.12 -2.73
C ALA A 110 -13.37 13.43 -3.80
N VAL A 111 -12.83 12.40 -4.49
CA VAL A 111 -13.59 11.61 -5.47
C VAL A 111 -14.75 10.88 -4.82
N ASN A 112 -14.52 10.19 -3.70
CA ASN A 112 -15.58 9.47 -2.99
C ASN A 112 -16.66 10.41 -2.43
N SER A 113 -16.32 11.68 -2.15
CA SER A 113 -17.26 12.70 -1.65
C SER A 113 -18.20 13.24 -2.73
N LEU A 114 -17.96 13.00 -4.01
CA LEU A 114 -18.88 13.37 -5.09
C LEU A 114 -20.20 12.58 -5.03
N GLY A 115 -20.22 11.43 -4.32
CA GLY A 115 -21.38 10.56 -4.18
C GLY A 115 -21.69 9.74 -5.42
N GLU A 116 -22.54 8.74 -5.27
CA GLU A 116 -22.94 7.77 -6.31
C GLU A 116 -21.80 6.95 -6.92
N MET A 117 -20.58 7.10 -6.44
CA MET A 117 -19.41 6.29 -6.78
C MET A 117 -18.60 5.96 -5.56
N MET A 118 -17.83 4.88 -5.64
CA MET A 118 -16.94 4.48 -4.56
C MET A 118 -15.66 3.84 -5.09
N ILE A 119 -14.55 4.18 -4.46
CA ILE A 119 -13.26 3.50 -4.58
C ILE A 119 -12.85 3.12 -3.16
N ALA A 120 -12.96 1.84 -2.83
CA ALA A 120 -12.53 1.28 -1.56
C ALA A 120 -11.15 0.63 -1.72
N THR A 121 -10.23 0.91 -0.79
CA THR A 121 -8.85 0.44 -0.88
C THR A 121 -8.43 -0.29 0.39
N ARG A 122 -7.41 -1.14 0.27
CA ARG A 122 -6.67 -1.55 1.46
C ARG A 122 -5.83 -0.38 1.99
N HIS A 123 -5.27 -0.51 3.19
CA HIS A 123 -4.30 0.46 3.69
C HIS A 123 -3.01 0.47 2.85
N ALA A 124 -2.35 1.63 2.76
CA ALA A 124 -1.00 1.75 2.22
C ALA A 124 -0.01 0.85 2.98
N GLY A 125 1.00 0.37 2.28
CA GLY A 125 2.04 -0.48 2.85
C GLY A 125 2.49 -1.62 1.93
N PRO A 126 3.28 -2.56 2.46
CA PRO A 126 3.80 -3.68 1.69
C PRO A 126 2.70 -4.63 1.23
N VAL A 127 2.83 -5.09 0.00
CA VAL A 127 1.92 -6.07 -0.62
C VAL A 127 2.71 -7.16 -1.34
N LYS A 128 2.07 -8.31 -1.50
CA LYS A 128 2.57 -9.43 -2.30
C LYS A 128 1.78 -9.54 -3.60
N LYS A 129 2.41 -10.11 -4.62
CA LYS A 129 1.73 -10.46 -5.87
C LYS A 129 0.44 -11.25 -5.58
N GLY A 130 -0.67 -10.83 -6.20
CA GLY A 130 -1.99 -11.42 -6.01
C GLY A 130 -2.81 -10.81 -4.85
N ASP A 131 -2.21 -9.95 -4.02
CA ASP A 131 -2.98 -9.24 -2.98
C ASP A 131 -4.04 -8.33 -3.58
N LYS A 132 -5.23 -8.32 -2.98
CA LYS A 132 -6.28 -7.35 -3.33
C LYS A 132 -5.88 -5.95 -2.85
N LEU A 133 -5.98 -4.96 -3.75
CA LEU A 133 -5.58 -3.58 -3.50
C LEU A 133 -6.78 -2.66 -3.32
N ALA A 134 -7.75 -2.76 -4.23
CA ALA A 134 -8.92 -1.89 -4.26
C ALA A 134 -10.11 -2.57 -4.93
N GLY A 135 -11.29 -2.01 -4.70
CA GLY A 135 -12.51 -2.31 -5.45
C GLY A 135 -13.27 -1.02 -5.71
N MET A 136 -13.86 -0.90 -6.89
CA MET A 136 -14.55 0.30 -7.31
C MET A 136 -15.81 0.01 -8.08
N ARG A 137 -16.79 0.89 -7.95
CA ARG A 137 -18.06 0.86 -8.68
C ARG A 137 -18.78 2.19 -8.61
N VAL A 138 -19.78 2.38 -9.47
CA VAL A 138 -20.86 3.36 -9.24
C VAL A 138 -22.03 2.70 -8.54
N ILE A 139 -22.84 3.48 -7.83
CA ILE A 139 -23.99 2.96 -7.06
C ILE A 139 -25.21 2.76 -7.96
N PRO A 140 -25.59 3.75 -8.83
CA PRO A 140 -26.71 3.57 -9.75
C PRO A 140 -26.30 2.70 -10.96
N LEU A 141 -27.29 2.09 -11.61
CA LEU A 141 -27.09 1.30 -12.83
C LEU A 141 -26.57 2.15 -14.00
N VAL A 142 -26.95 3.44 -14.04
CA VAL A 142 -26.45 4.44 -14.98
C VAL A 142 -26.11 5.73 -14.24
N ILE A 143 -25.04 6.42 -14.66
CA ILE A 143 -24.56 7.66 -14.07
C ILE A 143 -24.32 8.71 -15.15
N GLU A 144 -24.50 9.97 -14.83
CA GLU A 144 -24.33 11.07 -15.77
C GLU A 144 -22.86 11.23 -16.19
N LYS A 145 -22.64 11.49 -17.49
CA LYS A 145 -21.29 11.66 -18.06
C LYS A 145 -20.56 12.85 -17.44
N GLU A 146 -21.29 13.95 -17.17
CA GLU A 146 -20.76 15.14 -16.50
C GLU A 146 -20.19 14.80 -15.12
N LYS A 147 -20.87 13.96 -14.35
CA LYS A 147 -20.41 13.54 -13.02
C LYS A 147 -19.14 12.70 -13.09
N MET A 148 -19.03 11.82 -14.09
CA MET A 148 -17.80 11.05 -14.33
C MET A 148 -16.64 11.94 -14.82
N ALA A 149 -16.95 12.98 -15.60
CA ALA A 149 -15.96 13.98 -16.00
C ALA A 149 -15.45 14.80 -14.80
N GLU A 150 -16.35 15.18 -13.89
CA GLU A 150 -15.98 15.80 -12.62
C GLU A 150 -15.09 14.89 -11.75
N ALA A 151 -15.42 13.60 -11.67
CA ALA A 151 -14.61 12.62 -10.96
C ALA A 151 -13.20 12.53 -11.55
N ARG A 152 -13.05 12.46 -12.86
CA ARG A 152 -11.73 12.49 -13.55
C ARG A 152 -10.95 13.77 -13.25
N LYS A 153 -11.61 14.92 -13.28
CA LYS A 153 -11.00 16.22 -12.95
C LYS A 153 -10.52 16.25 -11.50
N THR A 154 -11.33 15.79 -10.58
CA THR A 154 -11.01 15.69 -9.14
C THR A 154 -9.88 14.70 -8.88
N ALA A 155 -9.88 13.56 -9.54
CA ALA A 155 -8.80 12.59 -9.45
C ALA A 155 -7.46 13.14 -9.98
N GLY A 156 -7.46 13.90 -11.08
CA GLY A 156 -6.25 14.51 -11.64
C GLY A 156 -5.17 13.48 -12.01
N ASN A 157 -3.92 13.94 -12.02
CA ASN A 157 -2.73 13.12 -12.26
C ASN A 157 -1.68 13.35 -11.15
N PRO A 158 -0.83 12.37 -10.81
CA PRO A 158 -0.80 10.96 -11.26
C PRO A 158 -1.98 10.14 -10.75
N PRO A 159 -2.07 8.82 -11.05
CA PRO A 159 -3.15 7.94 -10.56
C PRO A 159 -3.35 8.02 -9.05
N LEU A 160 -4.58 7.78 -8.58
CA LEU A 160 -4.92 7.83 -7.15
C LEU A 160 -4.18 6.78 -6.32
N LEU A 161 -3.93 5.63 -6.92
CA LEU A 161 -3.31 4.45 -6.31
C LEU A 161 -2.04 4.12 -7.08
N THR A 162 -0.96 3.81 -6.35
CA THR A 162 0.32 3.46 -6.95
C THR A 162 0.86 2.18 -6.31
N LEU A 163 1.28 1.23 -7.11
CA LEU A 163 2.09 0.09 -6.69
C LEU A 163 3.50 0.28 -7.26
N THR A 164 4.48 0.38 -6.37
CA THR A 164 5.89 0.53 -6.74
C THR A 164 6.62 -0.77 -6.41
N PRO A 165 7.21 -1.47 -7.41
CA PRO A 165 7.99 -2.68 -7.16
C PRO A 165 9.18 -2.43 -6.24
N TYR A 166 9.58 -3.43 -5.46
CA TYR A 166 10.83 -3.37 -4.71
C TYR A 166 12.04 -3.48 -5.64
N ARG A 167 13.12 -2.82 -5.24
CA ARG A 167 14.42 -2.86 -5.91
C ARG A 167 15.36 -3.79 -5.16
N ALA A 168 16.23 -4.48 -5.87
CA ALA A 168 17.32 -5.23 -5.25
C ALA A 168 18.38 -4.23 -4.74
N LEU A 169 18.35 -3.95 -3.42
CA LEU A 169 19.23 -2.98 -2.77
C LEU A 169 20.47 -3.63 -2.18
N LYS A 170 21.63 -3.01 -2.41
CA LYS A 170 22.89 -3.30 -1.72
C LYS A 170 22.96 -2.44 -0.46
N VAL A 171 23.13 -3.06 0.70
CA VAL A 171 23.08 -2.38 2.00
C VAL A 171 24.43 -2.49 2.69
N GLY A 172 24.94 -1.34 3.15
CA GLY A 172 26.03 -1.24 4.11
C GLY A 172 25.49 -1.29 5.54
N LEU A 173 26.01 -2.17 6.37
CA LEU A 173 25.62 -2.30 7.77
C LEU A 173 26.82 -1.99 8.67
N VAL A 174 26.69 -0.94 9.49
CA VAL A 174 27.65 -0.58 10.54
C VAL A 174 27.04 -0.95 11.88
N THR A 175 27.62 -1.94 12.54
CA THR A 175 27.22 -2.36 13.89
C THR A 175 28.19 -1.78 14.89
N THR A 176 27.71 -0.97 15.84
CA THR A 176 28.53 -0.42 16.93
C THR A 176 28.20 -1.08 18.26
N GLY A 177 29.13 -1.00 19.17
CA GLY A 177 29.02 -1.53 20.51
C GLY A 177 30.38 -2.12 20.96
N SER A 178 31.01 -1.50 21.94
CA SER A 178 32.31 -1.94 22.43
C SER A 178 32.26 -3.38 22.97
N GLU A 179 31.11 -3.81 23.52
CA GLU A 179 30.93 -5.16 24.02
C GLU A 179 30.89 -6.21 22.90
N VAL A 180 30.32 -5.87 21.73
CA VAL A 180 30.31 -6.74 20.54
C VAL A 180 31.68 -6.72 19.87
N TYR A 181 32.27 -5.50 19.71
CA TYR A 181 33.56 -5.32 19.05
C TYR A 181 34.70 -6.09 19.74
N TYR A 182 34.74 -6.06 21.08
CA TYR A 182 35.75 -6.80 21.86
C TYR A 182 35.37 -8.26 22.11
N GLY A 183 34.30 -8.77 21.49
CA GLY A 183 33.86 -10.18 21.56
C GLY A 183 33.35 -10.62 22.93
N ARG A 184 32.90 -9.68 23.78
CA ARG A 184 32.30 -9.96 25.09
C ARG A 184 30.90 -10.59 24.96
N ILE A 185 30.15 -10.16 23.92
CA ILE A 185 28.88 -10.73 23.53
C ILE A 185 28.85 -10.93 22.00
N GLN A 186 27.95 -11.79 21.53
CA GLN A 186 27.75 -12.01 20.11
C GLN A 186 26.83 -10.93 19.51
N ASP A 187 27.08 -10.54 18.24
CA ASP A 187 26.22 -9.65 17.49
C ASP A 187 24.84 -10.32 17.23
N GLN A 188 23.83 -9.75 17.83
CA GLN A 188 22.42 -10.16 17.67
C GLN A 188 21.67 -9.28 16.66
N PHE A 189 22.22 -8.10 16.27
CA PHE A 189 21.59 -7.20 15.31
C PHE A 189 21.68 -7.70 13.87
N THR A 190 22.85 -8.05 13.43
CA THR A 190 23.11 -8.42 12.03
C THR A 190 22.19 -9.52 11.51
N PRO A 191 21.96 -10.63 12.22
CA PRO A 191 21.03 -11.67 11.73
C PRO A 191 19.60 -11.16 11.57
N VAL A 192 19.11 -10.34 12.50
CA VAL A 192 17.75 -9.78 12.44
C VAL A 192 17.61 -8.79 11.29
N ILE A 193 18.59 -7.90 11.10
CA ILE A 193 18.57 -6.93 9.99
C ILE A 193 18.61 -7.64 8.65
N LYS A 194 19.47 -8.63 8.47
CA LYS A 194 19.51 -9.45 7.24
C LYS A 194 18.16 -10.10 6.93
N ALA A 195 17.50 -10.67 7.94
CA ALA A 195 16.19 -11.28 7.78
C ALA A 195 15.11 -10.25 7.36
N LYS A 196 15.08 -9.06 7.98
CA LYS A 196 14.14 -7.99 7.62
C LYS A 196 14.39 -7.45 6.21
N LEU A 197 15.64 -7.25 5.80
CA LEU A 197 16.01 -6.80 4.47
C LEU A 197 15.60 -7.81 3.39
N ALA A 198 15.79 -9.10 3.66
CA ALA A 198 15.43 -10.17 2.73
C ALA A 198 13.92 -10.23 2.43
N GLU A 199 13.05 -9.76 3.34
CA GLU A 199 11.60 -9.64 3.08
C GLU A 199 11.30 -8.75 1.85
N TYR A 200 12.23 -7.86 1.45
CA TYR A 200 12.09 -6.86 0.39
C TYR A 200 13.13 -7.01 -0.73
N GLY A 201 13.89 -8.11 -0.75
CA GLY A 201 14.91 -8.34 -1.77
C GLY A 201 16.17 -7.49 -1.62
N ALA A 202 16.40 -6.91 -0.44
CA ALA A 202 17.60 -6.15 -0.10
C ALA A 202 18.64 -7.06 0.58
N GLU A 203 19.93 -6.83 0.31
CA GLU A 203 21.03 -7.65 0.81
C GLU A 203 22.12 -6.80 1.47
N VAL A 204 22.64 -7.29 2.62
CA VAL A 204 23.82 -6.70 3.25
C VAL A 204 25.07 -7.16 2.49
N THR A 205 25.63 -6.25 1.68
CA THR A 205 26.85 -6.49 0.90
C THR A 205 28.11 -6.04 1.62
N HIS A 206 28.00 -5.06 2.51
CA HIS A 206 29.09 -4.52 3.31
C HIS A 206 28.70 -4.56 4.78
N HIS A 207 29.55 -5.10 5.64
CA HIS A 207 29.32 -5.18 7.08
C HIS A 207 30.60 -4.93 7.84
N VAL A 208 30.50 -4.12 8.89
CA VAL A 208 31.60 -3.88 9.82
C VAL A 208 31.10 -3.80 11.26
N LEU A 209 31.91 -4.32 12.17
CA LEU A 209 31.76 -4.12 13.62
C LEU A 209 32.77 -3.05 14.05
N LEU A 210 32.31 -2.02 14.76
CA LEU A 210 33.15 -0.93 15.27
C LEU A 210 32.92 -0.72 16.77
N PRO A 211 33.93 -0.21 17.52
CA PRO A 211 33.70 0.31 18.85
C PRO A 211 32.84 1.59 18.77
N ASP A 212 32.42 2.12 19.92
CA ASP A 212 31.60 3.34 20.01
C ASP A 212 32.46 4.61 19.76
N ASP A 213 33.10 4.64 18.59
CA ASP A 213 33.90 5.75 18.07
C ASP A 213 33.18 6.42 16.89
N HIS A 214 32.62 7.61 17.13
CA HIS A 214 31.87 8.34 16.12
C HIS A 214 32.69 8.73 14.89
N ALA A 215 34.01 8.97 15.00
CA ALA A 215 34.85 9.30 13.85
C ALA A 215 35.03 8.07 12.95
N ALA A 216 35.31 6.90 13.52
CA ALA A 216 35.44 5.66 12.80
C ALA A 216 34.08 5.28 12.08
N VAL A 217 32.96 5.44 12.79
CA VAL A 217 31.64 5.21 12.24
C VAL A 217 31.33 6.16 11.06
N THR A 218 31.63 7.47 11.23
CA THR A 218 31.46 8.47 10.16
C THR A 218 32.23 8.11 8.89
N GLU A 219 33.52 7.79 9.04
CA GLU A 219 34.34 7.41 7.88
C GLU A 219 33.88 6.13 7.22
N LYS A 220 33.40 5.15 7.99
CA LYS A 220 32.87 3.92 7.41
C LYS A 220 31.55 4.12 6.65
N ILE A 221 30.67 5.02 7.13
CA ILE A 221 29.46 5.42 6.38
C ILE A 221 29.86 6.01 5.02
N LYS A 222 30.83 6.95 5.00
CA LYS A 222 31.32 7.57 3.76
C LYS A 222 31.95 6.56 2.81
N GLU A 223 32.78 5.65 3.34
CA GLU A 223 33.39 4.57 2.55
C GLU A 223 32.33 3.69 1.88
N PHE A 224 31.34 3.19 2.62
CA PHE A 224 30.27 2.38 2.05
C PHE A 224 29.46 3.14 0.98
N LEU A 225 29.18 4.43 1.22
CA LEU A 225 28.52 5.26 0.22
C LEU A 225 29.40 5.45 -1.03
N ALA A 226 30.71 5.60 -0.89
CA ALA A 226 31.65 5.69 -2.00
C ALA A 226 31.76 4.36 -2.79
N ASP A 227 31.66 3.22 -2.10
CA ASP A 227 31.62 1.87 -2.69
C ASP A 227 30.29 1.57 -3.43
N GLY A 228 29.34 2.51 -3.40
CA GLY A 228 28.11 2.43 -4.19
C GLY A 228 27.01 1.55 -3.59
N VAL A 229 26.93 1.44 -2.24
CA VAL A 229 25.74 0.86 -1.63
C VAL A 229 24.53 1.78 -1.81
N ASP A 230 23.36 1.18 -1.88
CA ASP A 230 22.09 1.91 -2.06
C ASP A 230 21.54 2.48 -0.75
N MET A 231 21.95 1.91 0.40
CA MET A 231 21.50 2.30 1.73
C MET A 231 22.56 1.96 2.77
N VAL A 232 22.70 2.80 3.81
CA VAL A 232 23.52 2.48 4.98
C VAL A 232 22.64 2.40 6.23
N LEU A 233 22.81 1.33 7.00
CA LEU A 233 22.15 1.12 8.29
C LEU A 233 23.21 1.12 9.41
N CYS A 234 22.94 1.85 10.47
CA CYS A 234 23.77 1.90 11.67
C CYS A 234 22.97 1.33 12.85
N THR A 235 23.56 0.41 13.60
CA THR A 235 22.97 -0.20 14.79
C THR A 235 23.91 -0.04 15.99
N GLY A 236 23.34 0.08 17.19
CA GLY A 236 24.09 0.41 18.44
C GLY A 236 24.25 1.90 18.62
N GLY A 237 24.51 2.34 19.86
CA GLY A 237 24.79 3.73 20.21
C GLY A 237 23.71 4.75 19.78
N MET A 238 22.43 4.37 19.80
CA MET A 238 21.30 5.19 19.34
C MET A 238 20.46 5.81 20.45
N SER A 239 20.79 5.53 21.73
CA SER A 239 20.04 6.04 22.88
C SER A 239 20.57 7.40 23.37
N VAL A 240 20.29 7.76 24.60
CA VAL A 240 20.63 9.06 25.20
C VAL A 240 21.87 9.01 26.10
N ASP A 241 22.50 7.86 26.18
CA ASP A 241 23.71 7.70 27.02
C ASP A 241 24.88 8.52 26.45
N PRO A 242 25.80 9.00 27.31
CA PRO A 242 26.96 9.82 26.86
C PRO A 242 27.86 9.14 25.83
N ASP A 243 27.88 7.80 25.82
CA ASP A 243 28.65 6.98 24.89
C ASP A 243 27.90 6.66 23.59
N ASP A 244 26.60 6.97 23.52
CA ASP A 244 25.76 6.75 22.34
C ASP A 244 25.98 7.85 21.30
N LYS A 245 26.96 7.66 20.44
CA LYS A 245 27.45 8.67 19.47
C LYS A 245 27.05 8.39 18.00
N THR A 246 26.29 7.34 17.73
CA THR A 246 25.87 6.99 16.36
C THR A 246 25.05 8.09 15.68
N PRO A 247 24.11 8.81 16.33
CA PRO A 247 23.42 9.93 15.71
C PRO A 247 24.38 11.07 15.30
N LEU A 248 25.43 11.34 16.09
CA LEU A 248 26.44 12.32 15.75
C LEU A 248 27.29 11.85 14.56
N ALA A 249 27.65 10.58 14.53
CA ALA A 249 28.42 9.99 13.44
C ALA A 249 27.66 10.08 12.09
N ILE A 250 26.36 9.78 12.08
CA ILE A 250 25.51 9.91 10.90
C ILE A 250 25.45 11.36 10.43
N LYS A 251 25.21 12.32 11.33
CA LYS A 251 25.19 13.76 10.98
C LYS A 251 26.50 14.21 10.35
N ASN A 252 27.63 13.76 10.88
CA ASN A 252 28.99 14.12 10.41
C ASN A 252 29.32 13.47 9.05
N ALA A 253 28.56 12.49 8.59
CA ALA A 253 28.75 11.86 7.29
C ALA A 253 28.30 12.74 6.10
N GLY A 254 27.73 13.94 6.37
CA GLY A 254 27.33 14.87 5.32
C GLY A 254 25.96 14.54 4.72
N VAL A 255 25.03 14.09 5.56
CA VAL A 255 23.67 13.71 5.14
C VAL A 255 22.63 14.69 5.66
N ASN A 256 21.50 14.78 4.96
CA ASN A 256 20.35 15.60 5.32
C ASN A 256 19.44 14.82 6.27
N VAL A 257 19.40 15.21 7.55
CA VAL A 257 18.58 14.53 8.57
C VAL A 257 17.11 14.90 8.38
N VAL A 258 16.27 13.91 8.13
CA VAL A 258 14.81 14.03 8.08
C VAL A 258 14.24 14.08 9.49
N THR A 259 14.62 13.10 10.32
CA THR A 259 14.19 13.01 11.71
C THR A 259 15.21 12.28 12.57
N TYR A 260 15.28 12.67 13.84
CA TYR A 260 15.78 11.83 14.91
C TYR A 260 14.70 11.75 15.98
N GLY A 261 14.14 10.56 16.12
CA GLY A 261 12.93 10.28 16.86
C GLY A 261 11.71 10.08 15.97
N ALA A 262 10.83 9.15 16.39
CA ALA A 262 9.58 8.85 15.72
C ALA A 262 8.49 8.51 16.75
N PRO A 263 7.22 8.92 16.55
CA PRO A 263 6.12 8.63 17.45
C PRO A 263 5.62 7.18 17.27
N VAL A 264 6.54 6.22 17.36
CA VAL A 264 6.27 4.78 17.14
C VAL A 264 6.90 3.97 18.28
N LEU A 265 6.12 3.07 18.85
CA LEU A 265 6.55 2.15 19.90
C LEU A 265 6.23 0.70 19.48
N PRO A 266 7.26 -0.17 19.40
CA PRO A 266 8.69 0.09 19.66
C PRO A 266 9.36 0.85 18.51
N GLY A 267 10.41 1.66 18.86
CA GLY A 267 11.25 2.28 17.84
C GLY A 267 11.46 3.79 17.94
N ALA A 268 11.10 4.43 19.06
CA ALA A 268 11.14 5.90 19.21
C ALA A 268 12.48 6.55 18.82
N MET A 269 13.63 5.90 19.06
CA MET A 269 14.98 6.44 18.82
C MET A 269 15.49 6.20 17.38
N PHE A 270 14.59 6.14 16.40
CA PHE A 270 14.94 5.98 14.99
C PHE A 270 15.46 7.28 14.38
N LEU A 271 16.53 7.17 13.58
CA LEU A 271 17.05 8.28 12.79
C LEU A 271 16.94 7.94 11.31
N LEU A 272 16.40 8.87 10.52
CA LEU A 272 16.36 8.82 9.07
C LEU A 272 17.05 10.04 8.48
N SER A 273 17.91 9.81 7.53
CA SER A 273 18.57 10.85 6.75
C SER A 273 18.75 10.40 5.30
N TYR A 274 19.05 11.34 4.42
CA TYR A 274 19.37 11.09 3.02
C TYR A 274 20.64 11.81 2.62
N THR A 275 21.44 11.19 1.75
CA THR A 275 22.50 11.86 1.01
C THR A 275 21.92 12.82 -0.02
N ASP A 276 22.72 13.71 -0.61
CA ASP A 276 22.26 14.65 -1.64
C ASP A 276 21.77 13.92 -2.92
N ASP A 277 22.26 12.72 -3.19
CA ASP A 277 21.78 11.85 -4.28
C ASP A 277 20.60 10.94 -3.90
N GLY A 278 20.03 11.13 -2.69
CA GLY A 278 18.80 10.50 -2.23
C GLY A 278 18.96 9.09 -1.61
N ARG A 279 20.19 8.62 -1.34
CA ARG A 279 20.42 7.35 -0.65
C ARG A 279 20.15 7.47 0.84
N PRO A 280 19.37 6.55 1.44
CA PRO A 280 19.06 6.62 2.87
C PRO A 280 20.24 6.17 3.74
N VAL A 281 20.42 6.90 4.85
CA VAL A 281 21.29 6.51 5.97
C VAL A 281 20.45 6.52 7.24
N CYS A 282 20.31 5.36 7.87
CA CYS A 282 19.42 5.17 9.02
C CYS A 282 20.20 4.76 10.27
N GLY A 283 19.79 5.32 11.42
CA GLY A 283 20.16 4.83 12.73
C GLY A 283 19.02 4.02 13.33
N LEU A 284 19.25 2.76 13.65
CA LEU A 284 18.24 1.81 14.09
C LEU A 284 18.22 1.69 15.61
N PRO A 285 17.04 1.83 16.26
CA PRO A 285 16.92 1.70 17.70
C PRO A 285 17.16 0.25 18.16
N GLY A 286 17.70 0.10 19.37
CA GLY A 286 18.04 -1.22 19.94
C GLY A 286 16.89 -2.24 19.96
N CYS A 287 15.65 -1.78 20.05
CA CYS A 287 14.48 -2.66 20.06
C CYS A 287 14.25 -3.44 18.74
N VAL A 288 14.88 -3.03 17.62
CA VAL A 288 14.82 -3.77 16.35
C VAL A 288 15.34 -5.19 16.51
N MET A 289 16.28 -5.41 17.45
CA MET A 289 16.87 -6.72 17.72
C MET A 289 15.88 -7.74 18.30
N TYR A 290 14.93 -7.33 19.13
CA TYR A 290 14.04 -8.25 19.86
C TYR A 290 12.55 -8.06 19.56
N ALA A 291 12.13 -6.88 19.06
CA ALA A 291 10.73 -6.63 18.74
C ALA A 291 10.38 -7.19 17.36
N LYS A 292 9.22 -7.85 17.25
CA LYS A 292 8.76 -8.42 15.98
C LYS A 292 8.66 -7.38 14.88
N ARG A 293 8.06 -6.22 15.19
CA ARG A 293 7.91 -5.08 14.29
C ARG A 293 8.17 -3.77 15.04
N THR A 294 8.80 -2.83 14.35
CA THR A 294 9.23 -1.52 14.87
C THR A 294 8.99 -0.45 13.81
N ILE A 295 9.36 0.80 14.09
CA ILE A 295 9.41 1.88 13.09
C ILE A 295 10.19 1.49 11.83
N PHE A 296 11.27 0.70 11.96
CA PHE A 296 12.05 0.28 10.81
C PHE A 296 11.21 -0.56 9.84
N ASP A 297 10.31 -1.43 10.34
CA ASP A 297 9.41 -2.21 9.51
C ASP A 297 8.36 -1.35 8.77
N LEU A 298 8.02 -0.17 9.31
CA LEU A 298 7.13 0.79 8.64
C LEU A 298 7.82 1.57 7.54
N VAL A 299 9.11 1.87 7.72
CA VAL A 299 9.91 2.70 6.80
C VAL A 299 10.58 1.86 5.71
N LEU A 300 11.09 0.67 6.05
CA LEU A 300 11.86 -0.18 5.13
C LEU A 300 11.14 -0.47 3.79
N PRO A 301 9.82 -0.75 3.74
CA PRO A 301 9.13 -0.94 2.46
C PRO A 301 9.23 0.26 1.51
N TYR A 302 9.18 1.49 2.06
CA TYR A 302 9.34 2.72 1.28
C TYR A 302 10.76 2.85 0.74
N LEU A 303 11.77 2.62 1.58
CA LEU A 303 13.17 2.65 1.17
C LEU A 303 13.45 1.60 0.09
N ALA A 304 12.93 0.38 0.27
CA ALA A 304 13.08 -0.71 -0.70
C ALA A 304 12.40 -0.40 -2.05
N ALA A 305 11.30 0.32 -2.04
CA ALA A 305 10.63 0.78 -3.25
C ALA A 305 11.29 2.04 -3.85
N GLY A 306 12.24 2.67 -3.16
CA GLY A 306 12.86 3.93 -3.56
C GLY A 306 11.92 5.14 -3.45
N VAL A 307 10.95 5.06 -2.57
CA VAL A 307 10.02 6.14 -2.26
C VAL A 307 10.53 6.88 -1.02
N PRO A 308 10.88 8.17 -1.12
CA PRO A 308 11.35 8.93 0.01
C PRO A 308 10.30 9.02 1.12
N VAL A 309 10.75 8.89 2.38
CA VAL A 309 9.91 9.06 3.56
C VAL A 309 10.16 10.45 4.13
N THR A 310 9.10 11.25 4.31
CA THR A 310 9.18 12.61 4.81
C THR A 310 8.99 12.68 6.33
N ARG A 311 9.31 13.85 6.89
CA ARG A 311 9.09 14.11 8.31
C ARG A 311 7.60 14.06 8.68
N GLU A 312 6.74 14.58 7.81
CA GLU A 312 5.29 14.59 7.97
C GLU A 312 4.75 13.17 8.00
N GLN A 313 5.26 12.30 7.13
CA GLN A 313 4.87 10.88 7.12
C GLN A 313 5.30 10.17 8.40
N ILE A 314 6.52 10.43 8.91
CA ILE A 314 6.95 9.89 10.21
C ILE A 314 6.04 10.40 11.33
N ALA A 315 5.71 11.70 11.35
CA ALA A 315 4.82 12.28 12.36
C ALA A 315 3.41 11.68 12.30
N ALA A 316 2.90 11.39 11.10
CA ALA A 316 1.59 10.78 10.91
C ALA A 316 1.47 9.35 11.46
N TYR A 317 2.59 8.64 11.65
CA TYR A 317 2.58 7.35 12.35
C TYR A 317 2.19 7.43 13.84
N GLY A 318 2.09 8.63 14.43
CA GLY A 318 1.61 8.80 15.81
C GLY A 318 0.25 8.14 16.05
N GLU A 319 -0.66 8.19 15.09
CA GLU A 319 -1.84 7.35 15.08
C GLU A 319 -1.49 5.97 14.49
N GLY A 320 -1.81 4.90 15.23
CA GLY A 320 -1.44 3.53 14.86
C GLY A 320 0.02 3.17 15.14
N GLY A 321 0.85 4.08 15.66
CA GLY A 321 2.26 3.84 15.96
C GLY A 321 2.54 2.96 17.18
N LEU A 322 1.52 2.56 17.93
CA LEU A 322 1.66 1.65 19.06
C LEU A 322 1.44 0.19 18.61
N CYS A 323 2.51 -0.59 18.59
CA CYS A 323 2.40 -2.04 18.35
C CYS A 323 1.82 -2.74 19.58
N LEU A 324 0.72 -3.46 19.43
CA LEU A 324 0.02 -4.16 20.51
C LEU A 324 0.71 -5.46 20.94
N ASN A 325 1.86 -5.82 20.36
CA ASN A 325 2.66 -7.00 20.66
C ASN A 325 1.84 -8.31 20.70
N CYS A 326 1.00 -8.53 19.69
CA CYS A 326 0.10 -9.68 19.59
C CYS A 326 0.87 -11.02 19.65
N LYS A 327 0.26 -12.06 20.23
CA LYS A 327 0.85 -13.42 20.29
C LYS A 327 1.26 -13.91 18.90
N VAL A 328 0.36 -13.76 17.92
CA VAL A 328 0.62 -14.01 16.49
C VAL A 328 0.68 -12.66 15.78
N CYS A 329 1.82 -12.38 15.14
CA CYS A 329 1.99 -11.15 14.38
C CYS A 329 1.32 -11.30 13.02
N THR A 330 0.33 -10.44 12.73
CA THR A 330 -0.39 -10.41 11.45
C THR A 330 0.05 -9.27 10.55
N TRP A 331 1.11 -8.55 10.91
CA TRP A 331 1.65 -7.48 10.07
C TRP A 331 2.00 -8.01 8.66
N PRO A 332 1.69 -7.30 7.57
CA PRO A 332 1.15 -5.94 7.51
C PRO A 332 -0.38 -5.82 7.63
N ASN A 333 -1.11 -6.88 7.92
CA ASN A 333 -2.58 -6.90 7.98
C ASN A 333 -3.13 -6.61 9.39
N CYS A 334 -2.52 -5.66 10.11
CA CYS A 334 -2.95 -5.17 11.42
C CYS A 334 -2.99 -3.64 11.43
N GLY A 335 -3.35 -3.02 12.55
CA GLY A 335 -3.45 -1.56 12.68
C GLY A 335 -2.10 -0.83 12.84
N PHE A 336 -0.99 -1.55 13.03
CA PHE A 336 0.32 -0.94 13.26
C PHE A 336 0.80 -0.16 12.02
N GLY A 337 1.10 1.14 12.22
CA GLY A 337 1.53 2.06 11.16
C GLY A 337 0.42 2.50 10.19
N LYS A 338 -0.85 2.33 10.55
CA LYS A 338 -2.01 2.59 9.67
C LYS A 338 -2.95 3.65 10.20
N GLY A 339 -2.42 4.62 10.91
CA GLY A 339 -3.13 5.84 11.23
C GLY A 339 -3.51 6.63 9.97
N VAL A 340 -4.50 7.47 10.10
CA VAL A 340 -5.10 8.24 8.98
C VAL A 340 -4.17 9.34 8.50
#